data_fa97d064a3093aa5b1254bd339cd2682
#
_entry.id   fa97d064a3093aa5b1254bd339cd2682
#
_cell.length_a   1.000
_cell.length_b   1.000
_cell.length_c   1.000
_cell.angle_alpha   90.00
_cell.angle_beta   90.00
_cell.angle_gamma   90.00
#
_symmetry.space_group_name_H-M   'P 1'
#
loop_
_entity.id
_entity.type
_entity.pdbx_description
1 polymer ?
#
loop_
_entity_poly.entity_id
_entity_poly.type
_entity_poly.pdbx_seq_one_letter_code
_entity_poly.pdbx_strand_id
1 'polypeptide(L)'
;VDVRATAVEQKNGDSIGDSGNSDDDEADDDSVDEGDQLGGSAPVTITFKAYCTDAVDHKEWQKALDPDFQNIEARFNDDEVEQTFTTTGTSYWRFVGTNLQGGCEAYGPTFTVNIGESELQCANVFSPGSTEGVGDVWKVKYKSLVEFHCVIFNTWGKKVCEFSNPDDGWDGKYRGKLVPTGVYYYVIQARGADDKVYKLSGDINILRYSKRAIESTATPE
;
A
#
# COMPACT_ATOMS: atom_id res chain seq x y z
N VAL A 1 -9.19 35.91 -9.90
CA VAL A 1 -8.51 34.64 -10.07
C VAL A 1 -8.97 33.75 -8.92
N ASP A 2 -9.65 32.67 -9.23
CA ASP A 2 -10.04 31.64 -8.25
C ASP A 2 -9.42 30.32 -8.68
N VAL A 3 -8.81 29.61 -7.72
CA VAL A 3 -8.10 28.35 -7.93
C VAL A 3 -8.60 27.36 -6.88
N ARG A 4 -9.00 26.18 -7.35
CA ARG A 4 -9.35 25.04 -6.50
C ARG A 4 -8.52 23.84 -6.90
N ALA A 5 -8.20 23.01 -5.95
CA ALA A 5 -7.44 21.79 -6.20
C ALA A 5 -7.91 20.66 -5.28
N THR A 6 -7.83 19.44 -5.77
CA THR A 6 -8.12 18.22 -5.04
C THR A 6 -7.00 17.22 -5.27
N ALA A 7 -6.83 16.29 -4.36
CA ALA A 7 -5.93 15.15 -4.53
C ALA A 7 -6.68 13.86 -4.20
N VAL A 8 -6.45 12.82 -5.00
CA VAL A 8 -7.06 11.50 -4.83
C VAL A 8 -5.96 10.45 -4.79
N GLU A 9 -5.94 9.67 -3.74
CA GLU A 9 -4.97 8.58 -3.54
C GLU A 9 -5.55 7.24 -3.99
N GLN A 10 -4.80 6.51 -4.81
CA GLN A 10 -5.11 5.12 -5.09
C GLN A 10 -4.46 4.26 -4.00
N LYS A 11 -5.28 3.73 -3.09
CA LYS A 11 -4.81 2.86 -1.99
C LYS A 11 -4.24 1.56 -2.55
N ASN A 12 -2.98 1.29 -2.25
CA ASN A 12 -2.38 -0.03 -2.40
C ASN A 12 -2.54 -0.79 -1.08
N GLY A 13 -2.77 -2.10 -1.16
CA GLY A 13 -2.99 -2.95 0.01
C GLY A 13 -1.78 -2.92 0.95
N ASP A 14 -1.90 -2.26 2.08
CA ASP A 14 -0.93 -2.27 3.17
C ASP A 14 -1.43 -3.18 4.27
N SER A 15 -0.61 -4.09 4.75
CA SER A 15 -1.00 -5.01 5.82
C SER A 15 -0.49 -4.62 7.21
N ILE A 16 0.32 -3.57 7.32
CA ILE A 16 0.81 -3.03 8.60
C ILE A 16 0.30 -1.60 8.75
N GLY A 17 -0.66 -1.39 9.65
CA GLY A 17 -1.17 -0.06 9.98
C GLY A 17 -2.68 0.12 9.83
N ASP A 18 -3.38 -0.83 9.22
CA ASP A 18 -4.85 -0.81 9.20
C ASP A 18 -5.43 -1.44 10.48
N SER A 19 -5.65 -0.61 11.48
CA SER A 19 -6.49 -0.90 12.65
C SER A 19 -7.75 -0.03 12.61
N GLY A 20 -8.29 0.17 11.43
CA GLY A 20 -9.57 0.84 11.16
C GLY A 20 -10.64 -0.16 10.80
N ASN A 21 -11.63 -0.27 11.66
CA ASN A 21 -12.89 -0.95 11.45
C ASN A 21 -13.57 -0.32 10.22
N SER A 22 -13.67 -1.04 9.12
CA SER A 22 -14.42 -0.59 7.96
C SER A 22 -15.54 -1.57 7.65
N ASP A 23 -16.64 -1.41 8.38
CA ASP A 23 -17.96 -1.79 7.91
C ASP A 23 -18.66 -0.47 7.55
N ASP A 24 -18.56 -0.05 6.28
CA ASP A 24 -19.57 0.81 5.65
C ASP A 24 -19.29 0.87 4.14
N ASP A 25 -20.15 0.17 3.38
CA ASP A 25 -20.31 0.28 1.94
C ASP A 25 -20.97 1.63 1.61
N GLU A 26 -20.23 2.71 1.54
CA GLU A 26 -20.63 3.91 0.82
C GLU A 26 -19.55 4.26 -0.20
N ALA A 27 -19.97 4.53 -1.44
CA ALA A 27 -19.11 5.01 -2.51
C ALA A 27 -18.66 6.44 -2.16
N ASP A 28 -17.63 6.54 -1.34
CA ASP A 28 -17.05 7.80 -0.93
C ASP A 28 -16.26 8.43 -2.08
N ASP A 29 -16.54 9.69 -2.30
CA ASP A 29 -15.69 10.61 -3.03
C ASP A 29 -14.34 10.70 -2.28
N ASP A 30 -13.37 9.89 -2.69
CA ASP A 30 -12.01 9.79 -2.14
C ASP A 30 -11.18 11.09 -2.34
N SER A 31 -11.82 12.23 -2.53
CA SER A 31 -11.14 13.53 -2.59
C SER A 31 -10.71 13.96 -1.19
N VAL A 32 -9.43 14.20 -1.02
CA VAL A 32 -8.83 14.64 0.25
C VAL A 32 -8.88 16.16 0.33
N ASP A 33 -9.35 16.65 1.47
CA ASP A 33 -9.43 18.07 1.76
C ASP A 33 -8.07 18.67 2.18
N GLU A 34 -7.99 20.00 2.19
CA GLU A 34 -6.80 20.73 2.64
C GLU A 34 -6.42 20.35 4.07
N GLY A 35 -5.20 19.86 4.23
CA GLY A 35 -4.64 19.49 5.54
C GLY A 35 -4.58 18.00 5.82
N ASP A 36 -5.20 17.15 4.99
CA ASP A 36 -5.07 15.71 5.11
C ASP A 36 -3.70 15.24 4.63
N GLN A 37 -3.16 14.25 5.31
CA GLN A 37 -1.87 13.66 4.97
C GLN A 37 -2.06 12.53 3.97
N LEU A 38 -1.48 12.71 2.78
CA LEU A 38 -1.45 11.71 1.72
C LEU A 38 -0.23 10.79 1.84
N GLY A 39 -0.30 9.62 1.24
CA GLY A 39 0.81 8.67 1.14
C GLY A 39 0.73 7.57 2.18
N GLY A 40 1.71 7.51 3.10
CA GLY A 40 1.83 6.45 4.12
C GLY A 40 2.73 5.32 3.65
N SER A 41 2.34 4.55 2.64
CA SER A 41 3.09 3.40 2.12
C SER A 41 3.36 3.50 0.63
N ALA A 42 4.56 3.13 0.21
CA ALA A 42 4.93 3.04 -1.20
C ALA A 42 4.82 1.58 -1.71
N PRO A 43 4.57 1.38 -3.02
CA PRO A 43 4.26 2.42 -4.01
C PRO A 43 2.83 2.93 -3.85
N VAL A 44 2.64 4.23 -4.01
CA VAL A 44 1.32 4.86 -4.00
C VAL A 44 1.20 5.84 -5.16
N THR A 45 0.07 5.84 -5.83
CA THR A 45 -0.23 6.76 -6.94
C THR A 45 -1.25 7.79 -6.47
N ILE A 46 -0.91 9.07 -6.62
CA ILE A 46 -1.78 10.20 -6.26
C ILE A 46 -2.07 11.00 -7.51
N THR A 47 -3.35 11.28 -7.73
CA THR A 47 -3.83 12.13 -8.81
C THR A 47 -4.20 13.49 -8.25
N PHE A 48 -3.49 14.54 -8.66
CA PHE A 48 -3.76 15.93 -8.32
C PHE A 48 -4.58 16.56 -9.43
N LYS A 49 -5.73 17.18 -9.10
CA LYS A 49 -6.60 17.88 -10.05
C LYS A 49 -6.81 19.33 -9.63
N ALA A 50 -6.74 20.22 -10.58
CA ALA A 50 -6.96 21.64 -10.35
C ALA A 50 -8.05 22.20 -11.27
N TYR A 51 -8.73 23.20 -10.74
CA TYR A 51 -9.77 23.96 -11.42
C TYR A 51 -9.47 25.44 -11.24
N CYS A 52 -9.47 26.20 -12.34
CA CYS A 52 -9.25 27.63 -12.30
C CYS A 52 -10.29 28.35 -13.18
N THR A 53 -10.51 29.64 -12.90
CA THR A 53 -11.37 30.50 -13.71
C THR A 53 -10.66 30.93 -15.00
N ASP A 54 -11.44 31.30 -16.02
CA ASP A 54 -10.93 31.77 -17.34
C ASP A 54 -9.99 32.99 -17.25
N ALA A 55 -9.94 33.66 -16.08
CA ALA A 55 -9.06 34.79 -15.84
C ALA A 55 -7.60 34.39 -15.54
N VAL A 56 -7.28 33.09 -15.52
CA VAL A 56 -5.92 32.56 -15.30
C VAL A 56 -5.23 32.41 -16.66
N ASP A 57 -4.15 33.17 -16.86
CA ASP A 57 -3.35 33.12 -18.09
C ASP A 57 -2.23 32.08 -18.03
N HIS A 58 -1.69 31.83 -16.83
CA HIS A 58 -0.65 30.82 -16.57
C HIS A 58 -0.99 30.02 -15.33
N LYS A 59 -0.80 28.71 -15.43
CA LYS A 59 -1.13 27.76 -14.37
C LYS A 59 -0.09 26.68 -14.28
N GLU A 60 0.22 26.24 -13.06
CA GLU A 60 1.15 25.15 -12.82
C GLU A 60 0.93 24.47 -11.47
N TRP A 61 1.19 23.18 -11.40
CA TRP A 61 1.48 22.48 -10.16
C TRP A 61 2.94 22.69 -9.77
N GLN A 62 3.17 22.97 -8.50
CA GLN A 62 4.50 23.08 -7.92
C GLN A 62 4.71 21.98 -6.91
N LYS A 63 5.82 21.25 -7.05
CA LYS A 63 6.31 20.27 -6.07
C LYS A 63 7.53 20.83 -5.37
N ALA A 64 7.57 20.79 -4.04
CA ALA A 64 8.69 21.21 -3.22
C ALA A 64 9.00 20.17 -2.12
N LEU A 65 10.21 20.23 -1.57
CA LEU A 65 10.62 19.44 -0.40
C LEU A 65 10.50 20.22 0.92
N ASP A 66 10.17 21.50 0.82
CA ASP A 66 9.93 22.40 1.96
C ASP A 66 8.51 22.97 1.91
N PRO A 67 7.84 23.17 3.08
CA PRO A 67 6.45 23.63 3.13
C PRO A 67 6.25 25.07 2.67
N ASP A 68 7.32 25.87 2.62
CA ASP A 68 7.28 27.28 2.23
C ASP A 68 7.53 27.46 0.72
N PHE A 69 7.75 26.38 -0.02
CA PHE A 69 8.04 26.38 -1.46
C PHE A 69 9.20 27.29 -1.86
N GLN A 70 10.22 27.36 -1.01
CA GLN A 70 11.45 28.13 -1.30
C GLN A 70 12.27 27.49 -2.43
N ASN A 71 12.23 26.17 -2.51
CA ASN A 71 12.93 25.39 -3.51
C ASN A 71 11.95 24.48 -4.26
N ILE A 72 11.47 24.96 -5.40
CA ILE A 72 10.59 24.17 -6.27
C ILE A 72 11.42 23.11 -6.97
N GLU A 73 11.10 21.83 -6.70
CA GLU A 73 11.76 20.67 -7.29
C GLU A 73 11.26 20.39 -8.70
N ALA A 74 9.94 20.50 -8.91
CA ALA A 74 9.29 20.23 -10.20
C ALA A 74 8.08 21.14 -10.41
N ARG A 75 7.76 21.38 -11.70
CA ARG A 75 6.61 22.16 -12.16
C ARG A 75 5.89 21.39 -13.26
N PHE A 76 4.56 21.38 -13.23
CA PHE A 76 3.70 20.71 -14.21
C PHE A 76 2.61 21.67 -14.65
N ASN A 77 2.42 21.85 -15.95
CA ASN A 77 1.48 22.82 -16.53
C ASN A 77 0.09 22.24 -16.84
N ASP A 78 -0.12 20.96 -16.51
CA ASP A 78 -1.37 20.26 -16.73
C ASP A 78 -2.35 20.52 -15.57
N ASP A 79 -3.66 20.49 -15.85
CA ASP A 79 -4.69 20.62 -14.82
C ASP A 79 -4.79 19.37 -13.94
N GLU A 80 -4.39 18.24 -14.50
CA GLU A 80 -4.37 16.94 -13.82
C GLU A 80 -2.96 16.33 -13.91
N VAL A 81 -2.40 15.98 -12.76
CA VAL A 81 -1.07 15.35 -12.65
C VAL A 81 -1.18 14.07 -11.83
N GLU A 82 -0.81 12.96 -12.44
CA GLU A 82 -0.69 11.67 -11.76
C GLU A 82 0.78 11.42 -11.40
N GLN A 83 1.05 11.16 -10.13
CA GLN A 83 2.40 10.90 -9.64
C GLN A 83 2.45 9.64 -8.79
N THR A 84 3.34 8.71 -9.15
CA THR A 84 3.63 7.51 -8.34
C THR A 84 4.85 7.77 -7.44
N PHE A 85 4.67 7.57 -6.14
CA PHE A 85 5.70 7.72 -5.12
C PHE A 85 6.27 6.34 -4.77
N THR A 86 7.58 6.19 -4.95
CA THR A 86 8.31 4.92 -4.74
C THR A 86 9.45 5.06 -3.74
N THR A 87 9.69 6.27 -3.22
CA THR A 87 10.77 6.56 -2.26
C THR A 87 10.23 7.21 -1.01
N THR A 88 10.84 6.94 0.13
CA THR A 88 10.51 7.57 1.41
C THR A 88 10.80 9.07 1.40
N GLY A 89 10.04 9.79 2.19
CA GLY A 89 10.23 11.22 2.39
C GLY A 89 8.93 12.00 2.33
N THR A 90 9.04 13.30 2.56
CA THR A 90 7.92 14.25 2.52
C THR A 90 8.07 15.19 1.35
N SER A 91 6.98 15.42 0.62
CA SER A 91 6.89 16.42 -0.44
C SER A 91 5.61 17.24 -0.30
N TYR A 92 5.67 18.48 -0.76
CA TYR A 92 4.59 19.44 -0.70
C TYR A 92 4.17 19.81 -2.11
N TRP A 93 2.86 19.86 -2.34
CA TRP A 93 2.26 20.08 -3.64
C TRP A 93 1.25 21.20 -3.53
N ARG A 94 1.27 22.16 -4.46
CA ARG A 94 0.24 23.19 -4.61
C ARG A 94 0.02 23.54 -6.06
N PHE A 95 -1.17 24.02 -6.37
CA PHE A 95 -1.47 24.60 -7.67
C PHE A 95 -1.39 26.12 -7.61
N VAL A 96 -0.83 26.73 -8.63
CA VAL A 96 -0.67 28.19 -8.75
C VAL A 96 -1.30 28.66 -10.05
N GLY A 97 -2.19 29.64 -9.96
CA GLY A 97 -2.78 30.34 -11.10
C GLY A 97 -2.36 31.80 -11.10
N THR A 98 -1.86 32.29 -12.24
CA THR A 98 -1.40 33.68 -12.39
C THR A 98 -2.19 34.37 -13.49
N ASN A 99 -2.64 35.62 -13.23
CA ASN A 99 -3.15 36.54 -14.23
C ASN A 99 -2.05 37.51 -14.60
N LEU A 100 -1.54 37.41 -15.81
CA LEU A 100 -0.42 38.26 -16.27
C LEU A 100 -0.81 39.72 -16.48
N GLN A 101 -2.08 40.02 -16.81
CA GLN A 101 -2.56 41.39 -17.02
C GLN A 101 -2.75 42.11 -15.71
N GLY A 102 -3.18 41.45 -14.65
CA GLY A 102 -3.42 42.03 -13.32
C GLY A 102 -2.25 41.87 -12.35
N GLY A 103 -1.24 41.07 -12.68
CA GLY A 103 -0.13 40.74 -11.78
C GLY A 103 -0.56 39.97 -10.53
N CYS A 104 -1.73 39.30 -10.57
CA CYS A 104 -2.30 38.60 -9.42
C CYS A 104 -1.94 37.11 -9.50
N GLU A 105 -1.47 36.57 -8.38
CA GLU A 105 -1.28 35.15 -8.18
C GLU A 105 -2.34 34.61 -7.20
N ALA A 106 -2.85 33.42 -7.46
CA ALA A 106 -3.72 32.68 -6.57
C ALA A 106 -3.12 31.29 -6.33
N TYR A 107 -3.17 30.86 -5.08
CA TYR A 107 -2.65 29.58 -4.64
C TYR A 107 -3.81 28.69 -4.21
N GLY A 108 -3.82 27.47 -4.70
CA GLY A 108 -4.70 26.41 -4.19
C GLY A 108 -4.21 25.87 -2.83
N PRO A 109 -4.94 24.92 -2.26
CA PRO A 109 -4.53 24.24 -1.03
C PRO A 109 -3.17 23.58 -1.19
N THR A 110 -2.45 23.43 -0.07
CA THR A 110 -1.19 22.68 -0.03
C THR A 110 -1.46 21.25 0.41
N PHE A 111 -1.07 20.30 -0.41
CA PHE A 111 -1.12 18.87 -0.10
C PHE A 111 0.24 18.40 0.40
N THR A 112 0.24 17.65 1.51
CA THR A 112 1.45 17.04 2.07
C THR A 112 1.43 15.55 1.77
N VAL A 113 2.44 15.07 1.03
CA VAL A 113 2.63 13.65 0.74
C VAL A 113 3.80 13.15 1.58
N ASN A 114 3.55 12.16 2.45
CA ASN A 114 4.58 11.58 3.30
C ASN A 114 4.63 10.07 3.11
N ILE A 115 5.76 9.56 2.62
CA ILE A 115 6.02 8.12 2.44
C ILE A 115 6.90 7.62 3.58
N GLY A 116 6.36 6.70 4.35
CA GLY A 116 7.04 6.09 5.50
C GLY A 116 8.10 5.05 5.12
N GLU A 117 8.90 4.68 6.13
CA GLU A 117 9.91 3.63 6.00
C GLU A 117 9.29 2.26 5.75
N SER A 118 10.08 1.36 5.18
CA SER A 118 9.65 0.00 4.87
C SER A 118 9.66 -0.92 6.09
N GLU A 119 8.73 -1.86 6.10
CA GLU A 119 8.67 -2.94 7.09
C GLU A 119 8.22 -4.25 6.42
N LEU A 120 8.75 -5.38 6.91
CA LEU A 120 8.38 -6.70 6.43
C LEU A 120 8.41 -7.71 7.58
N GLN A 121 7.28 -8.38 7.81
CA GLN A 121 7.12 -9.41 8.83
C GLN A 121 6.49 -10.66 8.21
N CYS A 122 6.93 -11.84 8.67
CA CYS A 122 6.44 -13.12 8.20
C CYS A 122 5.85 -13.93 9.36
N ALA A 123 4.69 -14.53 9.14
CA ALA A 123 4.13 -15.51 10.08
C ALA A 123 4.84 -16.84 9.92
N ASN A 124 5.03 -17.58 11.02
CA ASN A 124 5.66 -18.90 11.03
C ASN A 124 4.66 -20.07 11.12
N VAL A 125 3.37 -19.75 11.15
CA VAL A 125 2.30 -20.75 11.29
C VAL A 125 1.06 -20.34 10.53
N PHE A 126 0.36 -21.28 9.88
CA PHE A 126 -1.00 -21.10 9.38
C PHE A 126 -1.75 -22.43 9.26
N SER A 127 -3.07 -22.35 9.13
CA SER A 127 -3.95 -23.54 9.14
C SER A 127 -4.94 -23.49 7.98
N PRO A 128 -4.52 -23.88 6.75
CA PRO A 128 -5.37 -23.82 5.58
C PRO A 128 -6.60 -24.73 5.73
N GLY A 129 -7.80 -24.19 5.50
CA GLY A 129 -9.08 -24.91 5.53
C GLY A 129 -9.58 -25.30 6.91
N SER A 130 -9.09 -24.64 7.99
CA SER A 130 -9.55 -24.93 9.36
C SER A 130 -10.74 -24.09 9.79
N THR A 131 -10.80 -22.84 9.36
CA THR A 131 -11.89 -21.89 9.65
C THR A 131 -12.07 -21.00 8.42
N GLU A 132 -13.25 -21.00 7.82
CA GLU A 132 -13.50 -20.24 6.59
C GLU A 132 -13.20 -18.75 6.81
N GLY A 133 -12.24 -18.21 6.05
CA GLY A 133 -11.86 -16.81 6.05
C GLY A 133 -10.78 -16.38 7.07
N VAL A 134 -10.38 -17.24 8.02
CA VAL A 134 -9.37 -16.86 9.03
C VAL A 134 -8.18 -17.80 9.00
N GLY A 135 -6.99 -17.26 8.67
CA GLY A 135 -5.74 -18.03 8.68
C GLY A 135 -5.61 -19.06 7.55
N ASP A 136 -6.47 -18.99 6.53
CA ASP A 136 -6.50 -19.94 5.40
C ASP A 136 -5.40 -19.67 4.36
N VAL A 137 -4.82 -18.48 4.40
CA VAL A 137 -3.75 -18.05 3.49
C VAL A 137 -2.58 -17.53 4.31
N TRP A 138 -1.39 -18.07 4.05
CA TRP A 138 -0.17 -17.52 4.60
C TRP A 138 0.21 -16.25 3.83
N LYS A 139 0.25 -15.13 4.54
CA LYS A 139 0.59 -13.82 4.00
C LYS A 139 1.72 -13.18 4.79
N VAL A 140 2.47 -12.33 4.14
CA VAL A 140 3.41 -11.41 4.79
C VAL A 140 2.66 -10.17 5.28
N LYS A 141 3.16 -9.55 6.34
CA LYS A 141 2.77 -8.20 6.76
C LYS A 141 3.87 -7.25 6.31
N TYR A 142 3.49 -6.19 5.64
CA TYR A 142 4.48 -5.29 5.05
C TYR A 142 4.00 -3.84 5.03
N LYS A 143 4.94 -2.94 4.80
CA LYS A 143 4.73 -1.52 4.53
C LYS A 143 5.83 -1.03 3.60
N SER A 144 5.50 -0.13 2.67
CA SER A 144 6.45 0.55 1.76
C SER A 144 7.44 -0.37 1.05
N LEU A 145 6.97 -1.49 0.49
CA LEU A 145 7.78 -2.39 -0.34
C LEU A 145 7.60 -2.05 -1.82
N VAL A 146 8.69 -1.77 -2.52
CA VAL A 146 8.70 -1.45 -3.97
C VAL A 146 9.10 -2.64 -4.84
N GLU A 147 9.79 -3.62 -4.26
CA GLU A 147 10.08 -4.90 -4.90
C GLU A 147 9.85 -6.03 -3.90
N PHE A 148 9.26 -7.11 -4.38
CA PHE A 148 9.00 -8.29 -3.55
C PHE A 148 9.04 -9.57 -4.39
N HIS A 149 9.66 -10.61 -3.85
CA HIS A 149 9.65 -11.94 -4.43
C HIS A 149 9.73 -12.99 -3.33
N CYS A 150 8.79 -13.92 -3.31
CA CYS A 150 8.71 -15.00 -2.35
C CYS A 150 8.65 -16.35 -3.04
N VAL A 151 9.45 -17.30 -2.56
CA VAL A 151 9.43 -18.70 -2.99
C VAL A 151 9.27 -19.61 -1.78
N ILE A 152 8.36 -20.58 -1.85
CA ILE A 152 8.11 -21.54 -0.79
C ILE A 152 8.49 -22.94 -1.25
N PHE A 153 9.20 -23.67 -0.39
CA PHE A 153 9.71 -25.01 -0.63
C PHE A 153 9.19 -26.00 0.39
N ASN A 154 9.09 -27.25 0.00
CA ASN A 154 8.92 -28.35 0.94
C ASN A 154 10.27 -28.79 1.53
N THR A 155 10.25 -29.76 2.47
CA THR A 155 11.44 -30.29 3.15
C THR A 155 12.46 -30.94 2.22
N TRP A 156 12.08 -31.30 0.99
CA TRP A 156 12.99 -31.86 -0.04
C TRP A 156 13.53 -30.78 -1.00
N GLY A 157 13.30 -29.49 -0.70
CA GLY A 157 13.76 -28.40 -1.55
C GLY A 157 12.93 -28.22 -2.84
N LYS A 158 11.78 -28.87 -2.97
CA LYS A 158 10.90 -28.68 -4.11
C LYS A 158 10.04 -27.42 -3.93
N LYS A 159 10.06 -26.53 -4.93
CA LYS A 159 9.21 -25.34 -4.97
C LYS A 159 7.73 -25.76 -5.04
N VAL A 160 6.93 -25.23 -4.11
CA VAL A 160 5.50 -25.48 -4.01
C VAL A 160 4.66 -24.23 -4.29
N CYS A 161 5.21 -23.02 -4.05
CA CYS A 161 4.57 -21.74 -4.34
C CYS A 161 5.62 -20.68 -4.68
N GLU A 162 5.21 -19.69 -5.47
CA GLU A 162 6.03 -18.53 -5.82
C GLU A 162 5.10 -17.37 -6.16
N PHE A 163 5.39 -16.17 -5.64
CA PHE A 163 4.63 -14.96 -5.93
C PHE A 163 5.51 -13.71 -5.75
N SER A 164 5.16 -12.64 -6.48
CA SER A 164 5.90 -11.38 -6.50
C SER A 164 5.07 -10.16 -6.06
N ASN A 165 3.79 -10.36 -5.76
CA ASN A 165 2.97 -9.34 -5.13
C ASN A 165 2.85 -9.69 -3.63
N PRO A 166 3.23 -8.79 -2.69
CA PRO A 166 3.13 -9.07 -1.27
C PRO A 166 1.68 -9.21 -0.77
N ASP A 167 0.68 -8.72 -1.52
CA ASP A 167 -0.75 -8.92 -1.22
C ASP A 167 -1.23 -10.33 -1.54
N ASP A 168 -0.53 -11.02 -2.42
CA ASP A 168 -0.75 -12.44 -2.66
C ASP A 168 -0.41 -13.23 -1.39
N GLY A 169 -0.56 -14.51 -1.47
CA GLY A 169 -0.21 -15.41 -0.38
C GLY A 169 -0.22 -16.84 -0.85
N TRP A 170 -0.01 -17.76 0.09
CA TRP A 170 -0.09 -19.17 -0.18
C TRP A 170 -1.25 -19.82 0.57
N ASP A 171 -2.17 -20.41 -0.17
CA ASP A 171 -3.36 -21.11 0.34
C ASP A 171 -3.10 -22.55 0.82
N GLY A 172 -1.83 -22.94 0.92
CA GLY A 172 -1.43 -24.29 1.31
C GLY A 172 -1.68 -25.34 0.23
N LYS A 173 -1.86 -24.92 -1.04
CA LYS A 173 -2.05 -25.86 -2.15
C LYS A 173 -0.82 -25.93 -3.05
N TYR A 174 -0.65 -27.11 -3.63
CA TYR A 174 0.26 -27.38 -4.73
C TYR A 174 -0.50 -28.11 -5.83
N ARG A 175 -0.54 -27.54 -7.05
CA ARG A 175 -1.31 -28.07 -8.19
C ARG A 175 -2.79 -28.34 -7.86
N GLY A 176 -3.42 -27.42 -7.12
CA GLY A 176 -4.84 -27.46 -6.78
C GLY A 176 -5.19 -28.41 -5.62
N LYS A 177 -4.22 -29.07 -4.99
CA LYS A 177 -4.44 -29.97 -3.84
C LYS A 177 -3.71 -29.44 -2.61
N LEU A 178 -4.38 -29.53 -1.45
CA LEU A 178 -3.78 -29.18 -0.17
C LEU A 178 -2.53 -30.04 0.06
N VAL A 179 -1.44 -29.39 0.42
CA VAL A 179 -0.19 -30.07 0.77
C VAL A 179 -0.30 -30.74 2.15
N PRO A 180 0.51 -31.77 2.48
CA PRO A 180 0.54 -32.37 3.82
C PRO A 180 0.82 -31.36 4.93
N THR A 181 0.35 -31.63 6.14
CA THR A 181 0.78 -30.92 7.35
C THR A 181 2.25 -31.11 7.60
N GLY A 182 2.92 -30.12 8.18
CA GLY A 182 4.34 -30.16 8.47
C GLY A 182 5.02 -28.85 8.18
N VAL A 183 6.34 -28.90 8.05
CA VAL A 183 7.20 -27.74 7.88
C VAL A 183 7.48 -27.49 6.40
N TYR A 184 7.34 -26.24 6.00
CA TYR A 184 7.74 -25.69 4.70
C TYR A 184 8.70 -24.55 4.94
N TYR A 185 9.44 -24.13 3.93
CA TYR A 185 10.44 -23.08 4.05
C TYR A 185 10.18 -22.00 3.03
N TYR A 186 10.26 -20.73 3.45
CA TYR A 186 10.19 -19.59 2.55
C TYR A 186 11.56 -18.94 2.38
N VAL A 187 11.76 -18.36 1.21
CA VAL A 187 12.84 -17.43 0.91
C VAL A 187 12.21 -16.19 0.28
N ILE A 188 12.49 -15.03 0.88
CA ILE A 188 12.00 -13.74 0.41
C ILE A 188 13.16 -12.83 0.07
N GLN A 189 13.04 -12.16 -1.06
CA GLN A 189 13.86 -11.02 -1.45
C GLN A 189 12.92 -9.84 -1.68
N ALA A 190 13.18 -8.73 -1.01
CA ALA A 190 12.37 -7.52 -1.14
C ALA A 190 13.24 -6.28 -1.01
N ARG A 191 12.76 -5.14 -1.55
CA ARG A 191 13.37 -3.83 -1.38
C ARG A 191 12.29 -2.84 -0.94
N GLY A 192 12.61 -2.06 0.08
CA GLY A 192 11.79 -0.99 0.58
C GLY A 192 11.94 0.30 -0.21
N ALA A 193 10.99 1.22 -0.01
CA ALA A 193 11.05 2.59 -0.53
C ALA A 193 12.20 3.42 0.08
N ASP A 194 12.72 2.97 1.20
CA ASP A 194 13.90 3.50 1.92
C ASP A 194 15.21 2.83 1.48
N ASP A 195 15.20 2.12 0.33
CA ASP A 195 16.31 1.33 -0.21
C ASP A 195 16.80 0.17 0.68
N LYS A 196 16.09 -0.12 1.76
CA LYS A 196 16.39 -1.25 2.63
C LYS A 196 16.16 -2.56 1.90
N VAL A 197 17.18 -3.43 1.88
CA VAL A 197 17.11 -4.74 1.23
C VAL A 197 16.78 -5.81 2.25
N TYR A 198 15.72 -6.56 2.01
CA TYR A 198 15.30 -7.70 2.80
C TYR A 198 15.71 -8.99 2.11
N LYS A 199 16.42 -9.84 2.85
CA LYS A 199 16.73 -11.22 2.45
C LYS A 199 16.34 -12.12 3.63
N LEU A 200 15.10 -12.58 3.62
CA LEU A 200 14.54 -13.36 4.71
C LEU A 200 14.38 -14.81 4.30
N SER A 201 14.58 -15.69 5.26
CA SER A 201 14.24 -17.11 5.13
C SER A 201 13.76 -17.63 6.47
N GLY A 202 12.83 -18.56 6.45
CA GLY A 202 12.27 -19.14 7.65
C GLY A 202 11.40 -20.33 7.35
N ASP A 203 10.77 -20.83 8.38
CA ASP A 203 9.85 -21.96 8.31
C ASP A 203 8.39 -21.52 8.40
N ILE A 204 7.54 -22.32 7.77
CA ILE A 204 6.09 -22.20 7.81
C ILE A 204 5.55 -23.54 8.32
N ASN A 205 4.92 -23.51 9.48
CA ASN A 205 4.30 -24.69 10.06
C ASN A 205 2.83 -24.78 9.64
N ILE A 206 2.48 -25.78 8.83
CA ILE A 206 1.11 -26.07 8.46
C ILE A 206 0.45 -26.95 9.51
N LEU A 207 -0.56 -26.38 10.16
CA LEU A 207 -1.42 -27.08 11.12
C LEU A 207 -2.80 -27.33 10.51
N ARG A 208 -3.44 -28.44 10.86
CA ARG A 208 -4.85 -28.72 10.55
C ARG A 208 -5.52 -29.26 11.78
N TYR A 209 -6.57 -28.58 12.19
CA TYR A 209 -7.46 -29.09 13.23
C TYR A 209 -8.51 -30.00 12.59
N SER A 210 -8.54 -31.27 12.96
CA SER A 210 -9.61 -32.17 12.56
C SER A 210 -10.89 -31.81 13.32
N LYS A 211 -11.98 -31.52 12.63
CA LYS A 211 -13.31 -31.30 13.25
C LYS A 211 -13.79 -32.46 14.13
N ARG A 212 -13.18 -33.65 14.02
CA ARG A 212 -13.53 -34.82 14.82
C ARG A 212 -13.18 -34.74 16.32
N ALA A 213 -12.32 -33.81 16.73
CA ALA A 213 -11.91 -33.72 18.14
C ALA A 213 -12.92 -32.95 19.02
N ILE A 214 -13.87 -32.24 18.43
CA ILE A 214 -14.85 -31.43 19.17
C ILE A 214 -16.14 -32.22 19.48
N GLU A 215 -16.49 -33.22 18.68
CA GLU A 215 -17.70 -34.02 18.89
C GLU A 215 -17.55 -35.14 19.94
N SER A 216 -16.34 -35.46 20.40
CA SER A 216 -16.11 -36.55 21.36
C SER A 216 -16.17 -36.15 22.83
N THR A 217 -16.45 -34.87 23.15
CA THR A 217 -16.57 -34.37 24.56
C THR A 217 -17.99 -34.04 24.98
N ALA A 218 -18.97 -34.26 24.13
CA ALA A 218 -20.39 -34.21 24.54
C ALA A 218 -20.80 -35.59 25.10
N THR A 219 -20.61 -35.81 26.38
CA THR A 219 -21.18 -36.93 27.10
C THR A 219 -22.66 -36.58 27.37
N PRO A 220 -23.63 -37.41 26.94
CA PRO A 220 -25.01 -37.22 27.38
C PRO A 220 -25.18 -37.72 28.82
N GLU A 221 -25.74 -36.89 29.68
CA GLU A 221 -26.42 -37.33 30.88
C GLU A 221 -27.84 -37.78 30.55
#